data_929a6a7ae6824d7389135e82ea75ecd4
#
_entry.id   929a6a7ae6824d7389135e82ea75ecd4
#
_cell.length_a   1.000
_cell.length_b   1.000
_cell.length_c   1.000
_cell.angle_alpha   90.00
_cell.angle_beta   90.00
_cell.angle_gamma   90.00
#
_symmetry.space_group_name_H-M   'P 1'
#
loop_
_entity.id
_entity.type
_entity.pdbx_description
1 polymer ?
#
loop_
_entity_poly.entity_id
_entity_poly.type
_entity_poly.pdbx_seq_one_letter_code
_entity_poly.pdbx_strand_id
1 'polypeptide(L)'
;MLYSIRGLTMAHFAKIENDTVTQVIVVSNDDCGGGNFPDSEPIGQTFIASLGLTGEWLQTSYNANFRANYASIGYTYDADLDEFVPPPIIEPIDEP
;
A
#
# COMPACT_ATOMS: atom_id res chain seq x y z
N MET A 1 -24.18 -7.74 -17.77
CA MET A 1 -23.77 -7.69 -17.26
C MET A 1 -22.99 -7.00 -16.92
N LEU A 2 -22.72 -6.31 -16.60
CA LEU A 2 -21.96 -5.70 -16.13
C LEU A 2 -21.43 -6.10 -15.13
N TYR A 3 -21.52 -6.77 -14.75
CA TYR A 3 -21.08 -7.42 -13.81
C TYR A 3 -19.82 -7.22 -13.46
N SER A 4 -19.20 -6.99 -14.19
CA SER A 4 -17.84 -6.93 -14.02
C SER A 4 -17.37 -5.85 -13.15
N ILE A 5 -18.14 -4.83 -12.93
CA ILE A 5 -17.68 -3.76 -12.13
C ILE A 5 -17.37 -4.20 -10.74
N ARG A 6 -18.13 -5.13 -10.21
CA ARG A 6 -17.85 -5.57 -8.87
C ARG A 6 -16.55 -6.24 -8.77
N GLY A 7 -16.10 -6.87 -9.81
CA GLY A 7 -14.85 -7.57 -9.77
C GLY A 7 -13.65 -6.69 -9.91
N LEU A 8 -13.86 -5.38 -10.04
CA LEU A 8 -12.75 -4.47 -10.23
C LEU A 8 -12.27 -3.84 -8.97
N THR A 9 -12.70 -4.33 -7.82
CA THR A 9 -12.15 -3.81 -6.57
C THR A 9 -10.70 -4.24 -6.48
N MET A 10 -9.86 -3.32 -6.07
CA MET A 10 -8.43 -3.53 -6.06
C MET A 10 -7.84 -3.29 -4.70
N ALA A 11 -6.83 -4.06 -4.37
CA ALA A 11 -6.03 -3.82 -3.19
C ALA A 11 -4.75 -3.12 -3.61
N HIS A 12 -4.19 -2.34 -2.74
CA HIS A 12 -2.98 -1.58 -3.03
C HIS A 12 -1.88 -2.03 -2.06
N PHE A 13 -0.68 -2.23 -2.59
CA PHE A 13 0.44 -2.68 -1.78
C PHE A 13 1.63 -1.77 -2.00
N ALA A 14 2.29 -1.40 -0.92
CA ALA A 14 3.47 -0.55 -0.94
C ALA A 14 4.70 -1.37 -0.66
N LYS A 15 5.73 -1.21 -1.46
CA LYS A 15 7.01 -1.84 -1.21
C LYS A 15 7.82 -0.97 -0.26
N ILE A 16 8.33 -1.59 0.79
CA ILE A 16 9.06 -0.88 1.83
C ILE A 16 10.52 -1.27 1.76
N GLU A 17 11.38 -0.26 1.65
CA GLU A 17 12.81 -0.44 1.69
C GLU A 17 13.37 0.59 2.65
N ASN A 18 14.05 0.13 3.70
CA ASN A 18 14.57 1.03 4.74
C ASN A 18 13.48 1.95 5.28
N ASP A 19 12.33 1.34 5.59
CA ASP A 19 11.16 2.05 6.14
C ASP A 19 10.58 3.10 5.21
N THR A 20 10.97 3.12 3.95
CA THR A 20 10.48 4.09 2.98
C THR A 20 9.71 3.38 1.88
N VAL A 21 8.61 3.97 1.45
CA VAL A 21 7.82 3.44 0.34
C VAL A 21 8.55 3.76 -0.95
N THR A 22 8.92 2.71 -1.69
CA THR A 22 9.64 2.89 -2.93
C THR A 22 8.81 2.54 -4.15
N GLN A 23 7.69 1.85 -3.95
CA GLN A 23 6.83 1.47 -5.06
C GLN A 23 5.44 1.17 -4.51
N VAL A 24 4.41 1.43 -5.31
CA VAL A 24 3.04 1.07 -4.95
C VAL A 24 2.46 0.35 -6.14
N ILE A 25 1.84 -0.80 -5.91
CA ILE A 25 1.20 -1.57 -6.97
C ILE A 25 -0.23 -1.88 -6.59
N VAL A 26 -0.99 -2.28 -7.59
CA VAL A 26 -2.39 -2.64 -7.42
C VAL A 26 -2.55 -4.12 -7.69
N VAL A 27 -3.28 -4.79 -6.81
CA VAL A 27 -3.52 -6.22 -6.93
C VAL A 27 -5.03 -6.43 -6.87
N SER A 28 -5.53 -7.27 -7.75
CA SER A 28 -6.96 -7.58 -7.76
C SER A 28 -7.38 -8.15 -6.41
N ASN A 29 -8.54 -7.75 -5.92
CA ASN A 29 -9.06 -8.28 -4.68
C ASN A 29 -9.18 -9.80 -4.71
N ASP A 30 -9.48 -10.36 -5.87
CA ASP A 30 -9.58 -11.82 -6.00
C ASP A 30 -8.25 -12.48 -5.70
N ASP A 31 -7.15 -11.84 -6.06
CA ASP A 31 -5.82 -12.38 -5.80
C ASP A 31 -5.39 -12.17 -4.36
N CYS A 32 -6.19 -11.45 -3.60
CA CYS A 32 -6.00 -11.27 -2.17
C CYS A 32 -7.03 -12.05 -1.37
N GLY A 33 -7.68 -13.01 -1.99
CA GLY A 33 -8.63 -13.87 -1.31
C GLY A 33 -10.05 -13.33 -1.23
N GLY A 34 -10.29 -12.16 -1.79
CA GLY A 34 -11.64 -11.59 -1.84
C GLY A 34 -12.11 -10.97 -0.54
N GLY A 35 -11.30 -10.98 0.51
CA GLY A 35 -11.71 -10.44 1.80
C GLY A 35 -11.15 -9.06 2.04
N ASN A 36 -11.19 -8.65 3.27
CA ASN A 36 -10.78 -7.32 3.69
C ASN A 36 -9.46 -7.38 4.46
N PHE A 37 -8.84 -6.22 4.58
CA PHE A 37 -7.71 -6.07 5.48
C PHE A 37 -8.20 -6.33 6.92
N PRO A 38 -7.45 -7.02 7.78
CA PRO A 38 -6.07 -7.44 7.55
C PRO A 38 -5.92 -8.81 6.89
N ASP A 39 -6.98 -9.57 6.75
CA ASP A 39 -6.88 -10.93 6.22
C ASP A 39 -6.35 -10.96 4.80
N SER A 40 -6.65 -9.94 4.02
CA SER A 40 -6.21 -9.84 2.63
C SER A 40 -4.71 -9.65 2.50
N GLU A 41 -4.05 -9.10 3.52
CA GLU A 41 -2.64 -8.74 3.38
C GLU A 41 -1.73 -9.95 3.16
N PRO A 42 -1.74 -10.97 4.01
CA PRO A 42 -0.83 -12.09 3.78
C PRO A 42 -1.13 -12.84 2.48
N ILE A 43 -2.40 -12.87 2.08
CA ILE A 43 -2.75 -13.53 0.83
C ILE A 43 -2.19 -12.75 -0.34
N GLY A 44 -2.34 -11.44 -0.33
CA GLY A 44 -1.79 -10.59 -1.37
C GLY A 44 -0.27 -10.64 -1.40
N GLN A 45 0.36 -10.68 -0.25
CA GLN A 45 1.81 -10.81 -0.19
C GLN A 45 2.29 -12.10 -0.84
N THR A 46 1.57 -13.19 -0.61
CA THR A 46 1.90 -14.46 -1.23
C THR A 46 1.74 -14.37 -2.75
N PHE A 47 0.68 -13.73 -3.20
CA PHE A 47 0.46 -13.56 -4.63
C PHE A 47 1.60 -12.75 -5.26
N ILE A 48 1.98 -11.64 -4.62
CA ILE A 48 3.06 -10.79 -5.11
C ILE A 48 4.36 -11.58 -5.23
N ALA A 49 4.65 -12.39 -4.22
CA ALA A 49 5.86 -13.21 -4.24
C ALA A 49 5.81 -14.21 -5.38
N SER A 50 4.63 -14.73 -5.70
CA SER A 50 4.49 -15.69 -6.78
C SER A 50 4.77 -15.08 -8.14
N LEU A 51 4.70 -13.75 -8.25
CA LEU A 51 5.03 -13.06 -9.48
C LEU A 51 6.52 -12.78 -9.61
N GLY A 52 7.30 -13.17 -8.61
CA GLY A 52 8.74 -12.92 -8.63
C GLY A 52 9.14 -11.55 -8.11
N LEU A 53 8.20 -10.79 -7.56
CA LEU A 53 8.50 -9.49 -7.00
C LEU A 53 9.00 -9.68 -5.58
N THR A 54 10.23 -9.27 -5.34
CA THR A 54 10.85 -9.47 -4.03
C THR A 54 10.62 -8.26 -3.15
N GLY A 55 11.02 -8.39 -1.89
CA GLY A 55 10.95 -7.29 -0.95
C GLY A 55 9.78 -7.41 0.01
N GLU A 56 9.65 -6.40 0.83
CA GLU A 56 8.57 -6.34 1.81
C GLU A 56 7.43 -5.50 1.25
N TRP A 57 6.26 -6.09 1.20
CA TRP A 57 5.08 -5.42 0.66
C TRP A 57 4.02 -5.33 1.74
N LEU A 58 3.54 -4.13 2.00
CA LEU A 58 2.51 -3.90 3.00
C LEU A 58 1.28 -3.33 2.33
N GLN A 59 0.11 -3.79 2.74
CA GLN A 59 -1.12 -3.30 2.15
C GLN A 59 -1.42 -1.90 2.64
N THR A 60 -1.87 -1.05 1.74
CA THR A 60 -2.29 0.30 2.07
C THR A 60 -3.71 0.50 1.55
N SER A 61 -4.39 1.52 2.02
CA SER A 61 -5.75 1.80 1.62
C SER A 61 -5.81 3.06 0.78
N TYR A 62 -6.34 2.94 -0.41
CA TYR A 62 -6.49 4.10 -1.29
C TYR A 62 -7.29 5.20 -0.62
N ASN A 63 -8.27 4.83 0.21
CA ASN A 63 -9.11 5.79 0.91
C ASN A 63 -8.66 6.01 2.35
N ALA A 64 -7.46 5.57 2.68
CA ALA A 64 -6.88 5.74 4.02
C ALA A 64 -7.75 5.13 5.12
N ASN A 65 -8.36 3.98 4.85
CA ASN A 65 -9.22 3.32 5.82
C ASN A 65 -8.44 2.59 6.90
N PHE A 66 -7.15 2.34 6.66
CA PHE A 66 -6.28 1.74 7.67
C PHE A 66 -4.86 2.25 7.42
N ARG A 67 -4.01 2.12 8.42
CA ARG A 67 -2.62 2.57 8.38
C ARG A 67 -2.50 4.06 8.10
N ALA A 68 -3.49 4.83 8.54
CA ALA A 68 -3.51 6.30 8.60
C ALA A 68 -3.59 7.01 7.26
N ASN A 69 -2.68 6.75 6.33
CA ASN A 69 -2.63 7.44 5.06
C ASN A 69 -2.47 6.46 3.93
N TYR A 70 -2.91 6.84 2.74
CA TYR A 70 -2.61 6.07 1.56
C TYR A 70 -1.11 6.23 1.28
N ALA A 71 -0.41 5.12 1.16
CA ALA A 71 1.03 5.17 0.95
C ALA A 71 1.34 5.71 -0.44
N SER A 72 2.31 6.60 -0.49
CA SER A 72 2.84 7.11 -1.75
C SER A 72 4.34 6.98 -1.71
N ILE A 73 4.96 6.98 -2.88
CA ILE A 73 6.41 6.89 -2.95
C ILE A 73 7.01 8.04 -2.15
N GLY A 74 7.96 7.72 -1.30
CA GLY A 74 8.60 8.71 -0.43
C GLY A 74 8.05 8.77 0.98
N TYR A 75 6.86 8.17 1.21
CA TYR A 75 6.34 8.10 2.57
C TYR A 75 7.20 7.13 3.38
N THR A 76 7.17 7.27 4.71
CA THR A 76 7.81 6.32 5.60
C THR A 76 6.75 5.42 6.21
N TYR A 77 7.16 4.23 6.58
CA TYR A 77 6.29 3.35 7.33
C TYR A 77 6.77 3.30 8.76
N ASP A 78 5.90 3.67 9.69
CA ASP A 78 6.20 3.64 11.12
C ASP A 78 5.65 2.34 11.69
N ALA A 79 6.53 1.40 11.96
CA ALA A 79 6.11 0.07 12.40
C ALA A 79 5.52 0.10 13.82
N ASP A 80 5.95 1.03 14.64
CA ASP A 80 5.43 1.11 16.00
C ASP A 80 3.99 1.54 16.02
N LEU A 81 3.61 2.42 15.12
CA LEU A 81 2.24 2.90 15.02
C LEU A 81 1.45 2.15 13.95
N ASP A 82 2.13 1.36 13.11
CA ASP A 82 1.52 0.70 11.97
C ASP A 82 0.84 1.72 11.07
N GLU A 83 1.60 2.74 10.68
CA GLU A 83 1.07 3.86 9.89
C GLU A 83 2.04 4.28 8.81
N PHE A 84 1.46 4.72 7.67
CA PHE A 84 2.25 5.39 6.65
C PHE A 84 2.27 6.87 6.96
N VAL A 85 3.45 7.48 6.95
CA VAL A 85 3.64 8.87 7.35
C VAL A 85 4.19 9.63 6.15
N PRO A 86 3.56 10.75 5.78
CA PRO A 86 4.07 11.55 4.67
C PRO A 86 5.39 12.19 5.05
N PRO A 87 6.22 12.49 4.05
CA PRO A 87 7.47 13.18 4.33
C PRO A 87 7.18 14.56 4.90
N PRO A 88 8.07 15.07 5.71
CA PRO A 88 7.84 16.41 6.27
C PRO A 88 7.78 17.42 5.15
N ILE A 89 6.95 18.42 5.33
CA ILE A 89 6.84 19.50 4.40
C ILE A 89 8.01 20.42 4.65
N ILE A 90 8.88 20.53 3.64
CA ILE A 90 10.01 21.41 3.76
C ILE A 90 9.75 22.57 2.83
N GLU A 91 9.50 23.71 3.40
CA GLU A 91 9.23 24.87 2.60
C GLU A 91 10.50 25.62 2.38
N PRO A 92 10.75 26.09 1.17
CA PRO A 92 11.94 26.88 0.94
C PRO A 92 11.86 28.12 1.76
N ILE A 93 12.95 28.47 2.36
CA ILE A 93 13.01 29.69 3.09
C ILE A 93 13.28 30.78 2.12
N ASP A 94 12.32 31.68 2.02
CA ASP A 94 12.45 32.73 1.12
C ASP A 94 13.14 33.80 1.76
N GLU A 95 14.32 33.64 2.04
CA GLU A 95 15.04 34.60 2.74
C GLU A 95 15.39 35.69 1.92
N PRO A 96 15.24 36.82 2.39
CA PRO A 96 15.75 37.96 1.67
C PRO A 96 17.24 37.89 1.60
#